data_e29ecda6f8f0b125d82a0f4c7e1a79c4
#
_entry.id   e29ecda6f8f0b125d82a0f4c7e1a79c4
#
_cell.length_a   1.000
_cell.length_b   1.000
_cell.length_c   1.000
_cell.angle_alpha   90.00
_cell.angle_beta   90.00
_cell.angle_gamma   90.00
#
_symmetry.space_group_name_H-M   'P 1'
#
loop_
_entity.id
_entity.type
_entity.pdbx_description
1 polymer ?
#
loop_
_entity_poly.entity_id
_entity_poly.type
_entity_poly.pdbx_seq_one_letter_code
_entity_poly.pdbx_strand_id
1 'polypeptide(L)' 'MKKYNIWKTNGKSDELCCQIEAQNQKSALQKYRKCLLSSGQYWIDNNCLCSSYGGEWKAIETV' A
#
# COMPACT_ATOMS: atom_id res chain seq x y z
N MET A 1 -17.65 -3.33 -2.88
CA MET A 1 -16.19 -3.31 -2.67
C MET A 1 -15.88 -2.91 -1.24
N LYS A 2 -14.72 -3.31 -0.78
CA LYS A 2 -14.26 -2.98 0.57
C LYS A 2 -13.39 -1.74 0.52
N LYS A 3 -13.31 -1.03 1.63
CA LYS A 3 -12.42 0.12 1.75
C LYS A 3 -11.19 -0.27 2.52
N TYR A 4 -10.04 0.14 2.04
CA TYR A 4 -8.75 -0.15 2.65
C TYR A 4 -7.99 1.13 2.93
N ASN A 5 -7.42 1.22 4.11
CA ASN A 5 -6.47 2.27 4.44
C ASN A 5 -5.08 1.81 4.05
N ILE A 6 -4.36 2.63 3.32
CA ILE A 6 -2.99 2.34 2.92
C ILE A 6 -2.06 3.02 3.92
N TRP A 7 -1.28 2.22 4.60
CA TRP A 7 -0.33 2.68 5.61
C TRP A 7 1.09 2.45 5.14
N LYS A 8 1.92 3.45 5.28
CA LYS A 8 3.35 3.31 5.04
C LYS A 8 4.05 3.04 6.36
N THR A 9 4.83 1.96 6.41
CA THR A 9 5.63 1.64 7.59
C THR A 9 7.08 1.97 7.29
N ASN A 10 7.74 2.66 8.20
CA ASN A 10 9.14 3.02 8.02
C ASN A 10 10.01 2.60 9.21
N GLY A 11 9.55 1.58 9.92
CA GLY A 11 10.31 0.98 11.00
C GLY A 11 10.02 1.53 12.38
N LYS A 12 9.55 2.76 12.50
CA LYS A 12 9.29 3.37 13.79
C LYS A 12 7.82 3.72 13.99
N SER A 13 7.14 4.11 12.93
CA SER A 13 5.74 4.46 13.03
C SER A 13 5.06 4.21 11.70
N ASP A 14 3.76 4.07 11.74
CA ASP A 14 2.95 3.92 10.53
C ASP A 14 2.33 5.27 10.19
N GLU A 15 2.26 5.56 8.91
CA GLU A 15 1.68 6.79 8.41
C GLU A 15 0.57 6.47 7.44
N LEU A 16 -0.60 7.04 7.68
CA LEU A 16 -1.74 6.84 6.78
C LEU A 16 -1.52 7.66 5.51
N CYS A 17 -1.51 6.98 4.37
CA CYS A 17 -1.30 7.62 3.08
C CYS A 17 -2.61 7.97 2.38
N CYS A 18 -3.52 6.99 2.28
CA CYS A 18 -4.80 7.23 1.60
C CYS A 18 -5.76 6.10 1.88
N GLN A 19 -6.97 6.23 1.36
CA GLN A 19 -7.99 5.20 1.44
C GLN A 19 -8.39 4.80 0.02
N ILE A 20 -8.48 3.50 -0.23
CA ILE A 20 -8.76 2.97 -1.56
C ILE A 20 -9.85 1.91 -1.46
N GLU A 21 -10.79 1.95 -2.38
CA GLU A 21 -11.79 0.88 -2.51
C GLU A 21 -11.25 -0.20 -3.45
N ALA A 22 -11.36 -1.45 -3.02
CA ALA A 22 -10.88 -2.58 -3.79
C ALA A 22 -11.57 -3.86 -3.31
N GLN A 23 -11.40 -4.93 -4.05
CA GLN A 23 -11.99 -6.21 -3.69
C GLN A 23 -11.22 -6.92 -2.58
N ASN A 24 -9.92 -6.71 -2.53
CA ASN A 24 -9.07 -7.33 -1.52
C ASN A 24 -7.80 -6.48 -1.32
N GLN A 25 -6.98 -6.90 -0.38
CA GLN A 25 -5.76 -6.17 -0.04
C GLN A 25 -4.81 -6.02 -1.23
N LYS A 26 -4.63 -7.10 -1.98
CA LYS A 26 -3.72 -7.07 -3.13
C LYS A 26 -4.19 -6.08 -4.17
N SER A 27 -5.49 -6.05 -4.46
CA SER A 27 -6.04 -5.09 -5.41
C SER A 27 -5.88 -3.66 -4.93
N ALA A 28 -6.06 -3.42 -3.64
CA ALA A 28 -5.86 -2.10 -3.06
C ALA A 28 -4.41 -1.64 -3.24
N LEU A 29 -3.46 -2.52 -2.96
CA LEU A 29 -2.05 -2.20 -3.12
C LEU A 29 -1.68 -1.97 -4.58
N GLN A 30 -2.28 -2.75 -5.50
CA GLN A 30 -2.04 -2.55 -6.93
C GLN A 30 -2.56 -1.19 -7.40
N LYS A 31 -3.71 -0.76 -6.90
CA LYS A 31 -4.25 0.55 -7.23
C LYS A 31 -3.35 1.65 -6.69
N TYR A 32 -2.88 1.50 -5.47
CA TYR A 32 -1.98 2.48 -4.88
C TYR A 32 -0.67 2.56 -5.64
N ARG A 33 -0.14 1.42 -6.06
CA ARG A 33 1.08 1.38 -6.85
C ARG A 33 0.97 2.23 -8.11
N LYS A 34 -0.18 2.21 -8.76
CA LYS A 34 -0.41 3.01 -9.96
C LYS A 34 -0.43 4.51 -9.68
N CYS A 35 -0.72 4.88 -8.44
CA CYS A 35 -0.72 6.29 -8.04
C CYS A 35 0.67 6.81 -7.70
N LEU A 36 1.65 5.92 -7.55
CA LEU A 36 3.02 6.31 -7.25
C LEU A 36 3.71 6.73 -8.55
N LEU A 37 4.04 7.99 -8.63
CA LEU A 37 4.63 8.58 -9.84
C LEU A 37 6.15 8.40 -9.89
N SER A 38 6.71 7.79 -8.87
CA SER A 38 8.15 7.57 -8.79
C SER A 38 8.62 6.59 -9.86
N SER A 39 9.83 6.78 -10.35
CA SER A 39 10.47 5.84 -11.26
C SER A 39 11.04 4.63 -10.52
N GLY A 40 10.85 4.53 -9.22
CA GLY A 40 11.33 3.42 -8.44
C GLY A 40 10.63 2.12 -8.78
N GLN A 41 11.21 1.04 -8.33
CA GLN A 41 10.62 -0.27 -8.51
C GLN A 41 9.79 -0.63 -7.28
N TYR A 42 8.57 -1.03 -7.54
CA TYR A 42 7.62 -1.42 -6.51
C TYR A 42 7.11 -2.82 -6.81
N TRP A 43 6.97 -3.64 -5.79
CA TRP A 43 6.44 -5.00 -5.95
C TRP A 43 5.59 -5.35 -4.74
N ILE A 44 4.72 -6.35 -4.90
CA ILE A 44 3.85 -6.82 -3.83
C ILE A 44 4.36 -8.18 -3.35
N ASP A 45 4.61 -8.27 -2.05
CA ASP A 45 5.10 -9.49 -1.43
C ASP A 45 4.44 -9.63 -0.06
N ASN A 46 3.90 -10.82 0.24
CA ASN A 46 3.23 -11.11 1.52
C ASN A 46 2.20 -10.06 1.91
N ASN A 47 1.38 -9.65 0.93
CA ASN A 47 0.33 -8.64 1.14
C ASN A 47 0.87 -7.28 1.56
N CYS A 48 2.12 -7.00 1.20
CA CYS A 48 2.73 -5.69 1.41
C CYS A 48 3.29 -5.18 0.09
N LEU A 49 3.19 -3.89 -0.12
CA LEU A 49 3.83 -3.24 -1.25
C LEU A 49 5.21 -2.79 -0.79
N CYS A 50 6.24 -3.24 -1.50
CA CYS A 50 7.63 -2.95 -1.17
C CYS A 50 8.24 -2.06 -2.25
N SER A 51 9.33 -1.40 -1.90
CA SER A 51 10.01 -0.47 -2.80
C SER A 51 11.52 -0.66 -2.70
N SER A 52 12.21 -0.50 -3.82
CA SER A 52 13.68 -0.54 -3.82
C SER A 52 14.29 0.63 -3.06
N TYR A 53 13.52 1.66 -2.77
CA TYR A 53 13.99 2.80 -1.98
C TYR A 53 13.83 2.60 -0.48
N GLY A 54 13.28 1.45 -0.08
CA GLY A 54 12.95 1.20 1.31
C GLY A 54 11.50 1.58 1.61
N GLY A 55 11.05 1.15 2.77
CA GLY A 55 9.66 1.38 3.16
C GLY A 55 8.73 0.29 2.64
N GLU A 56 7.66 0.11 3.35
CA GLU A 56 6.63 -0.86 2.99
C GLU A 56 5.27 -0.21 3.18
N TRP A 57 4.33 -0.60 2.34
CA TRP A 57 2.94 -0.16 2.45
C TRP A 57 2.07 -1.38 2.66
N LYS A 58 1.08 -1.24 3.51
CA LYS A 58 0.11 -2.30 3.72
C LYS A 58 -1.30 -1.73 3.62
N ALA A 59 -2.23 -2.56 3.18
CA ALA A 59 -3.63 -2.20 3.10
C ALA A 59 -4.36 -2.88 4.25
N ILE A 60 -5.08 -2.09 5.05
CA ILE A 60 -5.86 -2.60 6.16
C ILE A 60 -7.32 -2.24 5.90
N GLU A 61 -8.18 -3.26 5.92
CA GLU A 61 -9.59 -3.05 5.67
C GLU A 61 -10.19 -2.18 6.76
N THR A 62 -10.94 -1.17 6.34
CA THR A 62 -11.71 -0.34 7.27
C THR A 62 -13.06 -0.99 7.50
N VAL A 63 -13.49 -0.98 8.72
CA VAL A 63 -14.78 -1.55 9.08
C VAL A 63 -15.87 -0.49 8.97
#